data_d639cb1723b636f27761358fe90c6a58
#
_entry.id   d639cb1723b636f27761358fe90c6a58
#
_cell.length_a   1.000
_cell.length_b   1.000
_cell.length_c   1.000
_cell.angle_alpha   90.00
_cell.angle_beta   90.00
_cell.angle_gamma   90.00
#
_symmetry.space_group_name_H-M   'P 1'
#
loop_
_entity.id
_entity.type
_entity.pdbx_description
1 polymer ?
#
loop_
_entity_poly.entity_id
_entity_poly.type
_entity_poly.pdbx_seq_one_letter_code
_entity_poly.pdbx_strand_id
1 'polypeptide(L)'
;MKFTHLYIPHKFNYYFMDLISGVEKGFSKLEFLSCNTNINDDTLIGLVEICKSIKELELYITKQPTTKILSSFINLKSLELYDNSRPMSWNCLENLSLPYLQILKATGIPIKVLTSLIDHTNGHLIEIKIDHISHNEISNKKIIQTIYKKCPNLEYLKLLFINNNILELRELLINCNHLIGLYIIFEDVWDVNVMIDYNIIFKILSDNSSISLFKLKFYYHREPELKSFEFFFDNWKIRIPMRPILLQTIQYHVLYGSEHFDLIEKYKKNGIVKKYENALSENTFQDFEW
;
A
#
# COMPACT_ATOMS: atom_id res chain seq x y z
N MET A 1 -35.42 -5.28 3.15
CA MET A 1 -34.20 -4.91 2.37
C MET A 1 -33.02 -5.11 3.28
N LYS A 2 -31.91 -5.71 2.82
CA LYS A 2 -30.70 -5.93 3.63
C LYS A 2 -29.58 -5.20 2.94
N PHE A 3 -28.92 -4.31 3.67
CA PHE A 3 -27.79 -3.53 3.15
C PHE A 3 -26.48 -4.30 3.39
N THR A 4 -25.59 -4.29 2.40
CA THR A 4 -24.25 -4.89 2.49
C THR A 4 -23.15 -3.82 2.59
N HIS A 5 -23.43 -2.60 2.14
CA HIS A 5 -22.50 -1.47 2.14
C HIS A 5 -23.15 -0.26 2.79
N LEU A 6 -22.40 0.42 3.65
CA LEU A 6 -22.79 1.66 4.30
C LEU A 6 -21.67 2.70 4.16
N TYR A 7 -22.01 3.81 3.53
CA TYR A 7 -21.16 5.00 3.42
C TYR A 7 -21.73 6.12 4.28
N ILE A 8 -20.95 6.58 5.25
CA ILE A 8 -21.31 7.71 6.11
C ILE A 8 -20.47 8.92 5.69
N PRO A 9 -21.03 9.90 4.98
CA PRO A 9 -20.31 11.04 4.45
C PRO A 9 -19.62 11.87 5.53
N HIS A 10 -18.45 12.45 5.26
CA HIS A 10 -17.65 13.24 6.20
C HIS A 10 -18.35 14.47 6.79
N LYS A 11 -19.37 14.99 6.10
CA LYS A 11 -20.11 16.21 6.49
C LYS A 11 -21.45 15.92 7.18
N PHE A 12 -21.75 14.68 7.50
CA PHE A 12 -23.02 14.34 8.15
C PHE A 12 -22.99 14.74 9.63
N ASN A 13 -23.97 15.56 10.07
CA ASN A 13 -24.21 15.85 11.46
C ASN A 13 -24.83 14.63 12.15
N TYR A 14 -24.24 14.22 13.25
CA TYR A 14 -24.29 12.93 13.94
C TYR A 14 -25.62 12.52 14.59
N TYR A 15 -26.65 13.31 14.46
CA TYR A 15 -27.95 13.08 15.10
C TYR A 15 -28.86 12.08 14.38
N PHE A 16 -28.41 11.48 13.28
CA PHE A 16 -29.31 10.71 12.40
C PHE A 16 -29.44 9.23 12.80
N MET A 17 -28.51 8.66 13.55
CA MET A 17 -28.54 7.23 13.85
C MET A 17 -29.49 6.87 14.99
N ASP A 18 -29.75 7.78 15.93
CA ASP A 18 -30.69 7.56 17.01
C ASP A 18 -32.17 7.54 16.51
N LEU A 19 -32.41 7.97 15.26
CA LEU A 19 -33.74 8.11 14.67
C LEU A 19 -34.18 6.89 13.83
N ILE A 20 -33.30 5.92 13.57
CA ILE A 20 -33.65 4.80 12.70
C ILE A 20 -34.11 3.60 13.53
N SER A 21 -35.34 3.61 13.96
CA SER A 21 -35.98 2.41 14.54
C SER A 21 -36.03 1.30 13.48
N GLY A 22 -35.47 0.12 13.79
CA GLY A 22 -35.44 -1.01 12.87
C GLY A 22 -34.15 -1.20 12.09
N VAL A 23 -33.13 -0.35 12.33
CA VAL A 23 -31.76 -0.44 11.76
C VAL A 23 -31.14 -1.82 11.94
N GLU A 24 -31.35 -2.46 13.10
CA GLU A 24 -30.81 -3.78 13.43
C GLU A 24 -31.07 -4.84 12.37
N LYS A 25 -32.31 -4.89 11.86
CA LYS A 25 -32.70 -5.87 10.83
C LYS A 25 -32.12 -5.56 9.44
N GLY A 26 -31.94 -4.26 9.13
CA GLY A 26 -31.41 -3.79 7.85
C GLY A 26 -29.91 -4.00 7.71
N PHE A 27 -29.15 -3.76 8.78
CA PHE A 27 -27.69 -3.78 8.77
C PHE A 27 -27.05 -5.09 9.24
N SER A 28 -27.83 -6.08 9.64
CA SER A 28 -27.31 -7.39 10.10
C SER A 28 -26.44 -8.15 9.10
N LYS A 29 -26.41 -7.71 7.84
CA LYS A 29 -25.57 -8.28 6.76
C LYS A 29 -24.56 -7.28 6.18
N LEU A 30 -24.27 -6.21 6.92
CA LEU A 30 -23.30 -5.22 6.48
C LEU A 30 -21.91 -5.82 6.44
N GLU A 31 -21.26 -5.80 5.27
CA GLU A 31 -19.91 -6.32 5.05
C GLU A 31 -18.88 -5.20 4.87
N PHE A 32 -19.31 -4.03 4.37
CA PHE A 32 -18.46 -2.85 4.15
C PHE A 32 -18.99 -1.65 4.92
N LEU A 33 -18.09 -0.96 5.61
CA LEU A 33 -18.36 0.32 6.30
C LEU A 33 -17.30 1.35 5.90
N SER A 34 -17.76 2.50 5.38
CA SER A 34 -16.94 3.71 5.20
C SER A 34 -17.46 4.82 6.11
N CYS A 35 -16.60 5.34 6.97
CA CYS A 35 -16.96 6.39 7.90
C CYS A 35 -15.78 7.25 8.33
N ASN A 36 -16.03 8.34 9.05
CA ASN A 36 -14.99 9.12 9.71
C ASN A 36 -15.05 8.95 11.24
N THR A 37 -13.96 9.27 11.91
CA THR A 37 -13.85 9.14 13.37
C THR A 37 -14.60 10.26 14.15
N ASN A 38 -15.24 11.24 13.47
CA ASN A 38 -16.11 12.21 14.15
C ASN A 38 -17.45 11.62 14.57
N ILE A 39 -17.83 10.44 14.05
CA ILE A 39 -19.02 9.74 14.51
C ILE A 39 -18.92 9.55 16.02
N ASN A 40 -20.06 9.70 16.71
CA ASN A 40 -20.13 9.43 18.14
C ASN A 40 -19.75 7.98 18.41
N ASP A 41 -18.90 7.78 19.42
CA ASP A 41 -18.40 6.47 19.81
C ASP A 41 -19.55 5.47 20.12
N ASP A 42 -20.64 5.93 20.75
CA ASP A 42 -21.81 5.10 21.03
C ASP A 42 -22.49 4.62 19.75
N THR A 43 -22.55 5.46 18.73
CA THR A 43 -23.09 5.10 17.40
C THR A 43 -22.22 4.05 16.72
N LEU A 44 -20.89 4.21 16.76
CA LEU A 44 -19.96 3.21 16.20
C LEU A 44 -20.02 1.89 16.97
N ILE A 45 -20.10 1.92 18.29
CA ILE A 45 -20.27 0.74 19.14
C ILE A 45 -21.56 0.02 18.76
N GLY A 46 -22.68 0.75 18.68
CA GLY A 46 -23.96 0.19 18.28
C GLY A 46 -23.92 -0.45 16.88
N LEU A 47 -23.27 0.20 15.91
CA LEU A 47 -23.06 -0.38 14.57
C LEU A 47 -22.26 -1.69 14.61
N VAL A 48 -21.16 -1.73 15.36
CA VAL A 48 -20.31 -2.91 15.46
C VAL A 48 -21.02 -4.07 16.17
N GLU A 49 -21.82 -3.78 17.20
CA GLU A 49 -22.63 -4.79 17.90
C GLU A 49 -23.66 -5.43 17.00
N ILE A 50 -24.30 -4.62 16.14
CA ILE A 50 -25.33 -5.08 15.18
C ILE A 50 -24.65 -5.77 13.97
N CYS A 51 -23.51 -5.26 13.51
CA CYS A 51 -22.89 -5.61 12.24
C CYS A 51 -21.63 -6.49 12.40
N LYS A 52 -21.76 -7.63 13.07
CA LYS A 52 -20.65 -8.61 13.26
C LYS A 52 -20.07 -9.19 11.96
N SER A 53 -20.73 -8.91 10.83
CA SER A 53 -20.33 -9.39 9.50
C SER A 53 -19.42 -8.43 8.74
N ILE A 54 -19.03 -7.26 9.32
CA ILE A 54 -18.14 -6.30 8.65
C ILE A 54 -16.76 -6.95 8.42
N LYS A 55 -16.39 -6.97 7.14
CA LYS A 55 -15.12 -7.51 6.64
C LYS A 55 -14.20 -6.41 6.11
N GLU A 56 -14.78 -5.29 5.69
CA GLU A 56 -14.07 -4.18 5.07
C GLU A 56 -14.41 -2.86 5.77
N LEU A 57 -13.39 -2.16 6.22
CA LEU A 57 -13.50 -0.87 6.90
C LEU A 57 -12.64 0.18 6.21
N GLU A 58 -13.26 1.24 5.78
CA GLU A 58 -12.62 2.47 5.32
C GLU A 58 -12.83 3.56 6.37
N LEU A 59 -11.74 4.04 6.97
CA LEU A 59 -11.78 4.96 8.09
C LEU A 59 -11.01 6.24 7.81
N TYR A 60 -11.74 7.36 7.80
CA TYR A 60 -11.17 8.70 7.70
C TYR A 60 -10.93 9.27 9.09
N ILE A 61 -9.67 9.43 9.44
CA ILE A 61 -9.27 9.81 10.80
C ILE A 61 -9.24 11.33 10.89
N THR A 62 -10.12 11.87 11.70
CA THR A 62 -10.29 13.31 11.99
C THR A 62 -10.17 13.63 13.46
N LYS A 63 -10.43 12.65 14.33
CA LYS A 63 -10.14 12.65 15.77
C LYS A 63 -9.68 11.26 16.19
N GLN A 64 -9.06 11.15 17.34
CA GLN A 64 -8.62 9.85 17.88
C GLN A 64 -9.85 8.96 18.14
N PRO A 65 -9.97 7.80 17.44
CA PRO A 65 -11.02 6.82 17.75
C PRO A 65 -10.68 6.08 19.04
N THR A 66 -11.67 5.50 19.72
CA THR A 66 -11.38 4.64 20.86
C THR A 66 -10.87 3.27 20.41
N THR A 67 -9.84 2.77 21.05
CA THR A 67 -9.27 1.42 20.79
C THR A 67 -10.34 0.34 20.91
N LYS A 68 -11.27 0.49 21.85
CA LYS A 68 -12.36 -0.45 22.09
C LYS A 68 -13.22 -0.67 20.87
N ILE A 69 -13.52 0.39 20.09
CA ILE A 69 -14.35 0.29 18.90
C ILE A 69 -13.62 -0.50 17.82
N LEU A 70 -12.37 -0.15 17.55
CA LEU A 70 -11.59 -0.80 16.49
C LEU A 70 -11.30 -2.27 16.79
N SER A 71 -11.07 -2.62 18.07
CA SER A 71 -10.85 -4.00 18.48
C SER A 71 -12.11 -4.90 18.37
N SER A 72 -13.28 -4.29 18.19
CA SER A 72 -14.52 -5.05 18.01
C SER A 72 -14.70 -5.58 16.58
N PHE A 73 -13.94 -5.09 15.60
CA PHE A 73 -13.93 -5.58 14.21
C PHE A 73 -13.08 -6.86 14.04
N ILE A 74 -13.36 -7.88 14.83
CA ILE A 74 -12.55 -9.12 14.88
C ILE A 74 -12.49 -9.90 13.57
N ASN A 75 -13.47 -9.73 12.67
CA ASN A 75 -13.56 -10.43 11.39
C ASN A 75 -13.04 -9.60 10.21
N LEU A 76 -12.39 -8.47 10.48
CA LEU A 76 -11.94 -7.55 9.46
C LEU A 76 -10.87 -8.20 8.56
N LYS A 77 -11.10 -8.12 7.26
CA LYS A 77 -10.18 -8.59 6.21
C LYS A 77 -9.49 -7.46 5.46
N SER A 78 -10.16 -6.32 5.33
CA SER A 78 -9.63 -5.14 4.65
C SER A 78 -9.76 -3.92 5.55
N LEU A 79 -8.66 -3.20 5.75
CA LEU A 79 -8.61 -1.94 6.48
C LEU A 79 -7.96 -0.88 5.61
N GLU A 80 -8.69 0.20 5.39
CA GLU A 80 -8.22 1.37 4.68
C GLU A 80 -8.28 2.59 5.61
N LEU A 81 -7.12 3.24 5.83
CA LEU A 81 -6.94 4.33 6.78
C LEU A 81 -6.49 5.60 6.04
N TYR A 82 -7.21 6.69 6.27
CA TYR A 82 -6.88 8.01 5.74
C TYR A 82 -6.70 9.02 6.86
N ASP A 83 -5.53 9.64 6.93
CA ASP A 83 -5.33 10.82 7.77
C ASP A 83 -5.20 12.07 6.90
N ASN A 84 -6.16 12.96 7.05
CA ASN A 84 -6.14 14.29 6.46
C ASN A 84 -5.96 15.39 7.53
N SER A 85 -5.65 15.01 8.77
CA SER A 85 -5.66 15.91 9.91
C SER A 85 -4.27 16.31 10.40
N ARG A 86 -4.25 17.23 11.35
CA ARG A 86 -3.03 17.67 12.04
C ARG A 86 -2.46 16.54 12.93
N PRO A 87 -1.18 16.59 13.33
CA PRO A 87 -0.58 15.53 14.12
C PRO A 87 -1.41 15.21 15.35
N MET A 88 -1.84 13.96 15.45
CA MET A 88 -2.70 13.44 16.51
C MET A 88 -2.01 12.29 17.25
N SER A 89 -2.53 11.92 18.40
CA SER A 89 -2.11 10.69 19.07
C SER A 89 -2.72 9.47 18.37
N TRP A 90 -1.88 8.47 18.07
CA TRP A 90 -2.24 7.24 17.35
C TRP A 90 -2.33 6.01 18.26
N ASN A 91 -2.36 6.22 19.59
CA ASN A 91 -2.28 5.14 20.59
C ASN A 91 -3.39 4.08 20.43
N CYS A 92 -4.53 4.46 19.84
CA CYS A 92 -5.64 3.55 19.59
C CYS A 92 -5.32 2.45 18.55
N LEU A 93 -4.42 2.72 17.62
CA LEU A 93 -4.01 1.78 16.59
C LEU A 93 -2.74 0.99 16.96
N GLU A 94 -1.89 1.52 17.85
CA GLU A 94 -0.61 0.90 18.19
C GLU A 94 -0.74 -0.50 18.82
N ASN A 95 -1.86 -0.79 19.49
CA ASN A 95 -2.11 -2.08 20.12
C ASN A 95 -3.31 -2.83 19.52
N LEU A 96 -3.73 -2.41 18.34
CA LEU A 96 -4.87 -3.02 17.67
C LEU A 96 -4.47 -4.37 17.06
N SER A 97 -5.18 -5.43 17.46
CA SER A 97 -5.01 -6.77 16.90
C SER A 97 -6.12 -7.08 15.89
N LEU A 98 -5.75 -7.28 14.65
CA LEU A 98 -6.64 -7.68 13.55
C LEU A 98 -6.12 -8.97 12.92
N PRO A 99 -6.34 -10.12 13.57
CA PRO A 99 -5.65 -11.36 13.24
C PRO A 99 -6.00 -11.94 11.85
N TYR A 100 -7.12 -11.53 11.27
CA TYR A 100 -7.58 -12.00 9.96
C TYR A 100 -7.39 -10.97 8.84
N LEU A 101 -6.67 -9.87 9.13
CA LEU A 101 -6.45 -8.81 8.15
C LEU A 101 -5.61 -9.30 6.98
N GLN A 102 -6.14 -9.11 5.76
CA GLN A 102 -5.53 -9.51 4.49
C GLN A 102 -5.05 -8.30 3.68
N ILE A 103 -5.77 -7.19 3.76
CA ILE A 103 -5.51 -5.98 3.00
C ILE A 103 -5.35 -4.81 3.96
N LEU A 104 -4.22 -4.12 3.87
CA LEU A 104 -3.92 -2.90 4.63
C LEU A 104 -3.56 -1.78 3.65
N LYS A 105 -4.39 -0.74 3.61
CA LYS A 105 -4.12 0.49 2.89
C LYS A 105 -4.04 1.65 3.88
N ALA A 106 -3.04 2.51 3.73
CA ALA A 106 -2.83 3.61 4.65
C ALA A 106 -2.27 4.84 3.95
N THR A 107 -2.93 5.96 4.14
CA THR A 107 -2.53 7.28 3.63
C THR A 107 -2.37 8.25 4.78
N GLY A 108 -1.17 8.81 4.95
CA GLY A 108 -0.87 9.77 6.01
C GLY A 108 -0.65 9.16 7.40
N ILE A 109 -0.68 7.84 7.58
CA ILE A 109 -0.58 7.17 8.88
C ILE A 109 0.88 7.00 9.29
N PRO A 110 1.30 7.40 10.53
CA PRO A 110 2.68 7.28 10.96
C PRO A 110 3.23 5.85 10.90
N ILE A 111 4.47 5.70 10.44
CA ILE A 111 5.12 4.40 10.27
C ILE A 111 5.16 3.58 11.56
N LYS A 112 5.38 4.21 12.71
CA LYS A 112 5.36 3.53 14.02
C LYS A 112 4.04 2.78 14.24
N VAL A 113 2.92 3.40 13.89
CA VAL A 113 1.57 2.83 14.01
C VAL A 113 1.39 1.65 13.06
N LEU A 114 1.76 1.84 11.78
CA LEU A 114 1.66 0.79 10.77
C LEU A 114 2.53 -0.43 11.13
N THR A 115 3.74 -0.19 11.62
CA THR A 115 4.64 -1.25 12.09
C THR A 115 3.99 -2.07 13.19
N SER A 116 3.43 -1.40 14.21
CA SER A 116 2.73 -2.08 15.30
C SER A 116 1.50 -2.84 14.81
N LEU A 117 0.69 -2.25 13.93
CA LEU A 117 -0.48 -2.90 13.37
C LEU A 117 -0.11 -4.17 12.60
N ILE A 118 0.91 -4.12 11.74
CA ILE A 118 1.40 -5.28 10.97
C ILE A 118 1.91 -6.38 11.92
N ASP A 119 2.61 -6.02 12.98
CA ASP A 119 3.10 -6.98 13.98
C ASP A 119 1.97 -7.82 14.63
N HIS A 120 0.73 -7.32 14.65
CA HIS A 120 -0.43 -7.96 15.26
C HIS A 120 -1.42 -8.59 14.25
N THR A 121 -1.02 -8.85 13.01
CA THR A 121 -1.90 -9.42 11.94
C THR A 121 -1.75 -10.92 11.72
N ASN A 122 -0.98 -11.64 12.51
CA ASN A 122 -0.76 -13.10 12.38
C ASN A 122 -0.26 -13.58 10.99
N GLY A 123 0.31 -12.69 10.17
CA GLY A 123 0.93 -13.05 8.88
C GLY A 123 -0.07 -13.30 7.73
N HIS A 124 -1.33 -12.92 7.88
CA HIS A 124 -2.35 -13.10 6.83
C HIS A 124 -2.39 -12.00 5.77
N LEU A 125 -1.56 -10.94 5.91
CA LEU A 125 -1.51 -9.86 4.94
C LEU A 125 -1.01 -10.37 3.58
N ILE A 126 -1.83 -10.11 2.55
CA ILE A 126 -1.52 -10.37 1.14
C ILE A 126 -1.33 -9.08 0.35
N GLU A 127 -1.85 -7.95 0.84
CA GLU A 127 -1.72 -6.65 0.19
C GLU A 127 -1.43 -5.56 1.23
N ILE A 128 -0.37 -4.77 0.98
CA ILE A 128 -0.01 -3.59 1.77
C ILE A 128 0.21 -2.42 0.82
N LYS A 129 -0.52 -1.31 1.05
CA LYS A 129 -0.33 -0.04 0.34
C LYS A 129 -0.12 1.09 1.34
N ILE A 130 1.02 1.77 1.25
CA ILE A 130 1.40 2.87 2.13
C ILE A 130 1.69 4.10 1.28
N ASP A 131 0.90 5.16 1.46
CA ASP A 131 0.96 6.40 0.68
C ASP A 131 1.17 7.64 1.54
N HIS A 132 1.74 8.67 0.91
CA HIS A 132 1.86 10.04 1.44
C HIS A 132 2.45 10.13 2.85
N ILE A 133 3.49 9.34 3.14
CA ILE A 133 4.19 9.40 4.42
C ILE A 133 5.64 9.76 4.15
N SER A 134 6.00 11.01 4.46
CA SER A 134 7.42 11.34 4.63
C SER A 134 7.91 10.72 5.94
N HIS A 135 8.94 9.91 5.87
CA HIS A 135 9.56 9.31 7.03
C HIS A 135 11.06 9.18 6.84
N ASN A 136 11.81 9.23 7.95
CA ASN A 136 13.26 9.13 7.91
C ASN A 136 13.74 7.69 7.58
N GLU A 137 15.02 7.55 7.29
CA GLU A 137 15.69 6.29 6.97
C GLU A 137 15.42 5.19 8.00
N ILE A 138 15.48 5.53 9.30
CA ILE A 138 15.27 4.56 10.39
C ILE A 138 13.84 3.99 10.35
N SER A 139 12.85 4.86 10.17
CA SER A 139 11.44 4.44 10.08
C SER A 139 11.18 3.64 8.82
N ASN A 140 11.79 4.02 7.68
CA ASN A 140 11.73 3.29 6.43
C ASN A 140 12.31 1.88 6.58
N LYS A 141 13.51 1.78 7.15
CA LYS A 141 14.14 0.50 7.49
C LYS A 141 13.21 -0.37 8.33
N LYS A 142 12.64 0.20 9.39
CA LYS A 142 11.80 -0.54 10.33
C LYS A 142 10.54 -1.10 9.66
N ILE A 143 9.85 -0.34 8.83
CA ILE A 143 8.63 -0.83 8.17
C ILE A 143 8.95 -1.95 7.18
N ILE A 144 10.01 -1.83 6.38
CA ILE A 144 10.45 -2.86 5.45
C ILE A 144 10.78 -4.15 6.21
N GLN A 145 11.54 -4.03 7.32
CA GLN A 145 11.90 -5.16 8.18
C GLN A 145 10.66 -5.85 8.77
N THR A 146 9.68 -5.07 9.22
CA THR A 146 8.44 -5.63 9.75
C THR A 146 7.66 -6.38 8.68
N ILE A 147 7.56 -5.82 7.48
CA ILE A 147 6.86 -6.44 6.35
C ILE A 147 7.48 -7.81 6.04
N TYR A 148 8.77 -7.89 5.77
CA TYR A 148 9.35 -9.18 5.36
C TYR A 148 9.44 -10.22 6.47
N LYS A 149 9.44 -9.80 7.75
CA LYS A 149 9.42 -10.72 8.89
C LYS A 149 8.03 -11.26 9.22
N LYS A 150 6.97 -10.45 8.94
CA LYS A 150 5.61 -10.74 9.41
C LYS A 150 4.62 -11.09 8.32
N CYS A 151 4.93 -10.81 7.05
CA CYS A 151 4.00 -10.98 5.94
C CYS A 151 4.54 -11.95 4.88
N PRO A 152 4.73 -13.26 5.20
CA PRO A 152 5.32 -14.23 4.27
C PRO A 152 4.46 -14.47 3.02
N ASN A 153 3.14 -14.23 3.11
CA ASN A 153 2.17 -14.45 2.04
C ASN A 153 1.89 -13.20 1.22
N LEU A 154 2.73 -12.16 1.33
CA LEU A 154 2.49 -10.89 0.66
C LEU A 154 2.58 -11.05 -0.87
N GLU A 155 1.51 -10.62 -1.57
CA GLU A 155 1.39 -10.66 -3.02
C GLU A 155 1.56 -9.27 -3.66
N TYR A 156 1.10 -8.22 -2.97
CA TYR A 156 1.14 -6.85 -3.47
C TYR A 156 1.67 -5.89 -2.42
N LEU A 157 2.68 -5.09 -2.81
CA LEU A 157 3.30 -4.12 -1.93
C LEU A 157 3.47 -2.77 -2.64
N LYS A 158 2.97 -1.70 -2.01
CA LYS A 158 3.28 -0.30 -2.34
C LYS A 158 3.92 0.35 -1.12
N LEU A 159 5.11 0.93 -1.30
CA LEU A 159 5.80 1.65 -0.22
C LEU A 159 6.77 2.70 -0.76
N LEU A 160 7.06 3.69 0.09
CA LEU A 160 8.17 4.59 -0.09
C LEU A 160 9.49 3.85 0.20
N PHE A 161 10.50 4.08 -0.63
CA PHE A 161 11.83 3.49 -0.49
C PHE A 161 12.90 4.58 -0.41
N ILE A 162 13.74 4.50 0.63
CA ILE A 162 14.89 5.37 0.83
C ILE A 162 16.16 4.60 0.44
N ASN A 163 16.98 5.21 -0.41
CA ASN A 163 18.16 4.57 -1.03
C ASN A 163 19.12 3.91 -0.04
N ASN A 164 19.31 4.49 1.15
CA ASN A 164 20.19 3.92 2.18
C ASN A 164 19.73 2.55 2.72
N ASN A 165 18.48 2.16 2.49
CA ASN A 165 17.90 0.90 2.94
C ASN A 165 17.96 -0.21 1.88
N ILE A 166 18.93 -0.16 0.99
CA ILE A 166 19.05 -1.08 -0.14
C ILE A 166 19.18 -2.57 0.29
N LEU A 167 19.81 -2.82 1.43
CA LEU A 167 19.91 -4.19 1.97
C LEU A 167 18.56 -4.71 2.43
N GLU A 168 17.70 -3.83 2.94
CA GLU A 168 16.35 -4.19 3.36
C GLU A 168 15.45 -4.52 2.17
N LEU A 169 15.64 -3.85 1.02
CA LEU A 169 14.96 -4.21 -0.22
C LEU A 169 15.34 -5.63 -0.67
N ARG A 170 16.62 -5.99 -0.59
CA ARG A 170 17.08 -7.33 -0.89
C ARG A 170 16.43 -8.37 0.00
N GLU A 171 16.43 -8.15 1.33
CA GLU A 171 15.81 -9.07 2.29
C GLU A 171 14.29 -9.18 2.07
N LEU A 172 13.62 -8.08 1.71
CA LEU A 172 12.21 -8.08 1.35
C LEU A 172 11.92 -9.03 0.18
N LEU A 173 12.69 -8.91 -0.90
CA LEU A 173 12.51 -9.73 -2.11
C LEU A 173 12.78 -11.21 -1.88
N ILE A 174 13.74 -11.53 -1.00
CA ILE A 174 14.08 -12.91 -0.64
C ILE A 174 12.98 -13.54 0.23
N ASN A 175 12.45 -12.79 1.20
CA ASN A 175 11.53 -13.34 2.18
C ASN A 175 10.06 -13.28 1.74
N CYS A 176 9.67 -12.32 0.89
CA CYS A 176 8.32 -12.22 0.32
C CYS A 176 8.26 -12.92 -1.06
N ASN A 177 8.44 -14.23 -1.07
CA ASN A 177 8.57 -15.03 -2.30
C ASN A 177 7.24 -15.21 -3.08
N HIS A 178 6.11 -14.83 -2.51
CA HIS A 178 4.79 -14.80 -3.17
C HIS A 178 4.49 -13.47 -3.85
N LEU A 179 5.40 -12.49 -3.77
CA LEU A 179 5.18 -11.15 -4.29
C LEU A 179 4.95 -11.20 -5.82
N ILE A 180 3.79 -10.68 -6.24
CA ILE A 180 3.32 -10.60 -7.64
C ILE A 180 3.56 -9.20 -8.18
N GLY A 181 3.26 -8.19 -7.35
CA GLY A 181 3.35 -6.78 -7.70
C GLY A 181 4.11 -5.96 -6.66
N LEU A 182 5.03 -5.12 -7.14
CA LEU A 182 5.81 -4.20 -6.32
C LEU A 182 5.73 -2.79 -6.89
N TYR A 183 5.20 -1.87 -6.10
CA TYR A 183 5.20 -0.45 -6.39
C TYR A 183 6.17 0.26 -5.45
N ILE A 184 7.26 0.76 -6.00
CA ILE A 184 8.27 1.53 -5.27
C ILE A 184 8.08 3.01 -5.56
N ILE A 185 7.88 3.79 -4.50
CA ILE A 185 7.93 5.24 -4.52
C ILE A 185 9.34 5.61 -4.09
N PHE A 186 10.16 6.09 -5.03
CA PHE A 186 11.51 6.56 -4.72
C PHE A 186 11.45 7.94 -4.10
N GLU A 187 11.91 8.07 -2.86
CA GLU A 187 12.07 9.37 -2.24
C GLU A 187 13.36 10.03 -2.76
N ASP A 188 13.21 10.92 -3.71
CA ASP A 188 14.23 11.95 -3.94
C ASP A 188 14.08 12.98 -2.82
N VAL A 189 14.91 12.85 -1.80
CA VAL A 189 15.09 13.92 -0.83
C VAL A 189 15.44 15.18 -1.62
N TRP A 190 14.84 16.29 -1.29
CA TRP A 190 15.09 17.62 -1.90
C TRP A 190 16.57 18.03 -1.81
N ASP A 191 17.40 17.18 -1.22
CA ASP A 191 18.86 17.33 -1.18
C ASP A 191 19.45 16.86 -2.52
N VAL A 192 19.91 17.83 -3.29
CA VAL A 192 20.52 17.66 -4.63
C VAL A 192 21.69 16.67 -4.63
N ASN A 193 22.22 16.33 -3.46
CA ASN A 193 23.41 15.48 -3.27
C ASN A 193 23.07 13.99 -3.07
N VAL A 194 21.83 13.61 -2.82
CA VAL A 194 21.45 12.19 -2.68
C VAL A 194 20.99 11.67 -4.03
N MET A 195 21.91 11.04 -4.77
CA MET A 195 21.57 10.37 -6.02
C MET A 195 21.13 8.93 -5.72
N ILE A 196 20.00 8.53 -6.28
CA ILE A 196 19.54 7.14 -6.25
C ILE A 196 20.42 6.32 -7.20
N ASP A 197 21.03 5.26 -6.70
CA ASP A 197 21.75 4.30 -7.54
C ASP A 197 20.77 3.26 -8.10
N TYR A 198 20.14 3.61 -9.21
CA TYR A 198 19.21 2.72 -9.89
C TYR A 198 19.87 1.42 -10.37
N ASN A 199 21.17 1.42 -10.67
CA ASN A 199 21.87 0.20 -11.11
C ASN A 199 21.87 -0.86 -10.00
N ILE A 200 22.15 -0.45 -8.76
CA ILE A 200 22.14 -1.38 -7.61
C ILE A 200 20.71 -1.86 -7.34
N ILE A 201 19.71 -0.96 -7.37
CA ILE A 201 18.30 -1.31 -7.14
C ILE A 201 17.82 -2.31 -8.21
N PHE A 202 18.05 -2.02 -9.47
CA PHE A 202 17.64 -2.86 -10.59
C PHE A 202 18.37 -4.22 -10.59
N LYS A 203 19.65 -4.23 -10.18
CA LYS A 203 20.38 -5.48 -9.96
C LYS A 203 19.73 -6.33 -8.87
N ILE A 204 19.40 -5.73 -7.72
CA ILE A 204 18.74 -6.43 -6.62
C ILE A 204 17.37 -6.97 -7.06
N LEU A 205 16.58 -6.18 -7.78
CA LEU A 205 15.30 -6.62 -8.33
C LEU A 205 15.47 -7.81 -9.28
N SER A 206 16.46 -7.78 -10.14
CA SER A 206 16.71 -8.88 -11.10
C SER A 206 17.22 -10.15 -10.41
N ASP A 207 18.14 -10.02 -9.46
CA ASP A 207 18.84 -11.14 -8.86
C ASP A 207 18.05 -11.83 -7.73
N ASN A 208 17.24 -11.05 -6.98
CA ASN A 208 16.64 -11.53 -5.72
C ASN A 208 15.12 -11.69 -5.77
N SER A 209 14.45 -11.21 -6.81
CA SER A 209 13.00 -11.37 -6.91
C SER A 209 12.61 -12.81 -7.22
N SER A 210 11.53 -13.28 -6.58
CA SER A 210 10.92 -14.57 -6.94
C SER A 210 10.37 -14.54 -8.37
N ILE A 211 10.11 -15.72 -8.94
CA ILE A 211 9.49 -15.85 -10.27
C ILE A 211 8.06 -15.32 -10.30
N SER A 212 7.42 -15.17 -9.14
CA SER A 212 6.08 -14.62 -9.01
C SER A 212 6.02 -13.14 -9.31
N LEU A 213 7.10 -12.38 -9.03
CA LEU A 213 7.17 -10.95 -9.26
C LEU A 213 7.32 -10.65 -10.76
N PHE A 214 6.33 -9.95 -11.31
CA PHE A 214 6.34 -9.50 -12.71
C PHE A 214 5.59 -8.19 -12.94
N LYS A 215 4.85 -7.69 -11.95
CA LYS A 215 4.20 -6.38 -11.99
C LYS A 215 5.09 -5.39 -11.25
N LEU A 216 5.68 -4.46 -11.98
CA LEU A 216 6.56 -3.46 -11.41
C LEU A 216 6.02 -2.06 -11.70
N LYS A 217 5.90 -1.25 -10.66
CA LYS A 217 5.50 0.14 -10.75
C LYS A 217 6.53 1.00 -10.03
N PHE A 218 7.01 2.03 -10.70
CA PHE A 218 8.01 2.94 -10.17
C PHE A 218 7.51 4.38 -10.23
N TYR A 219 7.56 5.06 -9.11
CA TYR A 219 7.36 6.50 -9.02
C TYR A 219 8.71 7.14 -8.69
N TYR A 220 9.14 8.06 -9.51
CA TYR A 220 10.39 8.79 -9.32
C TYR A 220 10.27 10.25 -9.75
N HIS A 221 11.02 11.12 -9.09
CA HIS A 221 11.16 12.51 -9.46
C HIS A 221 12.24 12.71 -10.52
N ARG A 222 13.31 11.90 -10.43
CA ARG A 222 14.40 11.90 -11.42
C ARG A 222 14.40 10.57 -12.15
N GLU A 223 14.40 10.67 -13.45
CA GLU A 223 14.43 9.54 -14.35
C GLU A 223 15.73 8.74 -14.20
N PRO A 224 15.66 7.39 -14.10
CA PRO A 224 16.84 6.56 -14.23
C PRO A 224 17.53 6.77 -15.56
N GLU A 225 18.86 6.72 -15.60
CA GLU A 225 19.59 6.76 -16.86
C GLU A 225 19.15 5.63 -17.79
N LEU A 226 19.18 5.90 -19.10
CA LEU A 226 18.84 4.92 -20.14
C LEU A 226 19.61 3.61 -19.98
N LYS A 227 20.91 3.71 -19.64
CA LYS A 227 21.77 2.56 -19.38
C LYS A 227 21.33 1.73 -18.18
N SER A 228 20.74 2.34 -17.17
CA SER A 228 20.23 1.65 -15.99
C SER A 228 19.02 0.78 -16.33
N PHE A 229 18.10 1.26 -17.18
CA PHE A 229 17.02 0.44 -17.71
C PHE A 229 17.50 -0.66 -18.64
N GLU A 230 18.44 -0.38 -19.51
CA GLU A 230 19.03 -1.40 -20.39
C GLU A 230 19.66 -2.52 -19.56
N PHE A 231 20.47 -2.16 -18.56
CA PHE A 231 21.06 -3.10 -17.60
C PHE A 231 19.96 -3.92 -16.87
N PHE A 232 18.88 -3.27 -16.43
CA PHE A 232 17.78 -3.96 -15.75
C PHE A 232 17.11 -5.01 -16.63
N PHE A 233 16.75 -4.66 -17.86
CA PHE A 233 16.07 -5.58 -18.78
C PHE A 233 16.97 -6.72 -19.21
N ASP A 234 18.25 -6.46 -19.42
CA ASP A 234 19.23 -7.51 -19.77
C ASP A 234 19.43 -8.52 -18.62
N ASN A 235 19.48 -8.05 -17.37
CA ASN A 235 19.53 -8.94 -16.21
C ASN A 235 18.19 -9.65 -15.98
N TRP A 236 17.05 -9.01 -16.25
CA TRP A 236 15.77 -9.68 -16.14
C TRP A 236 15.60 -10.81 -17.17
N LYS A 237 16.11 -10.62 -18.37
CA LYS A 237 16.07 -11.58 -19.46
C LYS A 237 16.74 -12.92 -19.13
N ILE A 238 17.80 -12.90 -18.36
CA ILE A 238 18.58 -14.13 -18.03
C ILE A 238 17.99 -14.93 -16.87
N ARG A 239 16.91 -14.49 -16.25
CA ARG A 239 16.22 -15.24 -15.19
C ARG A 239 15.60 -16.53 -15.72
N ILE A 240 15.63 -17.59 -14.90
CA ILE A 240 15.09 -18.91 -15.28
C ILE A 240 14.11 -19.38 -14.20
N PRO A 241 12.80 -19.51 -14.53
CA PRO A 241 12.17 -19.09 -15.78
C PRO A 241 12.01 -17.55 -15.85
N MET A 242 12.17 -17.00 -17.02
CA MET A 242 11.89 -15.59 -17.26
C MET A 242 10.39 -15.35 -17.41
N ARG A 243 9.85 -14.41 -16.65
CA ARG A 243 8.46 -13.94 -16.77
C ARG A 243 8.45 -12.51 -17.31
N PRO A 244 7.72 -12.25 -18.41
CA PRO A 244 7.65 -10.91 -18.98
C PRO A 244 7.06 -9.89 -18.01
N ILE A 245 7.68 -8.72 -17.94
CA ILE A 245 7.31 -7.65 -17.01
C ILE A 245 6.08 -6.90 -17.50
N LEU A 246 5.15 -6.60 -16.58
CA LEU A 246 4.21 -5.50 -16.69
C LEU A 246 4.86 -4.30 -15.98
N LEU A 247 5.28 -3.31 -16.76
CA LEU A 247 6.00 -2.14 -16.25
C LEU A 247 5.13 -0.90 -16.32
N GLN A 248 5.07 -0.20 -15.22
CA GLN A 248 4.42 1.10 -15.13
C GLN A 248 5.40 2.09 -14.49
N THR A 249 5.50 3.27 -15.09
CA THR A 249 6.33 4.35 -14.54
C THR A 249 5.49 5.60 -14.37
N ILE A 250 5.73 6.33 -13.28
CA ILE A 250 5.09 7.59 -12.97
C ILE A 250 6.19 8.60 -12.72
N GLN A 251 6.09 9.74 -13.39
CA GLN A 251 7.08 10.81 -13.30
C GLN A 251 6.40 12.14 -12.99
N TYR A 252 6.93 12.87 -12.02
CA TYR A 252 6.26 14.05 -11.48
C TYR A 252 6.28 15.27 -12.43
N HIS A 253 7.31 15.45 -13.30
CA HIS A 253 7.46 16.68 -14.07
C HIS A 253 7.99 16.56 -15.49
N VAL A 254 8.40 15.39 -15.95
CA VAL A 254 9.07 15.27 -17.26
C VAL A 254 8.47 14.11 -18.05
N LEU A 255 8.16 14.35 -19.30
CA LEU A 255 7.90 13.28 -20.27
C LEU A 255 9.22 12.55 -20.53
N TYR A 256 9.20 11.23 -20.56
CA TYR A 256 10.31 10.45 -21.08
C TYR A 256 10.79 11.02 -22.41
N GLY A 257 12.10 11.19 -22.53
CA GLY A 257 12.70 11.40 -23.83
C GLY A 257 12.32 10.24 -24.79
N SER A 258 12.26 10.51 -26.06
CA SER A 258 11.97 9.49 -27.09
C SER A 258 12.84 8.24 -26.94
N GLU A 259 14.08 8.40 -26.45
CA GLU A 259 15.07 7.35 -26.27
C GLU A 259 14.65 6.26 -25.25
N HIS A 260 14.02 6.65 -24.12
CA HIS A 260 13.52 5.68 -23.13
C HIS A 260 12.35 4.88 -23.70
N PHE A 261 11.47 5.53 -24.43
CA PHE A 261 10.36 4.87 -25.10
C PHE A 261 10.88 3.87 -26.14
N ASP A 262 11.83 4.26 -26.97
CA ASP A 262 12.44 3.41 -27.99
C ASP A 262 13.13 2.18 -27.35
N LEU A 263 13.83 2.38 -26.23
CA LEU A 263 14.44 1.30 -25.47
C LEU A 263 13.37 0.30 -24.98
N ILE A 264 12.32 0.78 -24.36
CA ILE A 264 11.26 -0.07 -23.82
C ILE A 264 10.55 -0.84 -24.94
N GLU A 265 10.27 -0.21 -26.08
CA GLU A 265 9.69 -0.87 -27.25
C GLU A 265 10.64 -1.94 -27.84
N LYS A 266 11.96 -1.75 -27.80
CA LYS A 266 12.96 -2.78 -28.14
C LYS A 266 12.78 -4.02 -27.25
N TYR A 267 12.68 -3.85 -25.93
CA TYR A 267 12.53 -4.97 -24.98
C TYR A 267 11.13 -5.58 -25.00
N LYS A 268 10.13 -4.83 -25.39
CA LYS A 268 8.78 -5.33 -25.62
C LYS A 268 8.74 -6.25 -26.86
N LYS A 269 9.37 -5.85 -27.96
CA LYS A 269 9.52 -6.70 -29.16
C LYS A 269 10.29 -8.00 -28.84
N ASN A 270 11.23 -7.95 -27.91
CA ASN A 270 11.99 -9.10 -27.45
C ASN A 270 11.27 -9.96 -26.40
N GLY A 271 10.04 -9.61 -26.02
CA GLY A 271 9.22 -10.36 -25.07
C GLY A 271 9.65 -10.23 -23.60
N ILE A 272 10.53 -9.30 -23.26
CA ILE A 272 10.98 -9.04 -21.87
C ILE A 272 9.95 -8.17 -21.15
N VAL A 273 9.43 -7.16 -21.82
CA VAL A 273 8.33 -6.31 -21.36
C VAL A 273 7.05 -6.73 -22.09
N LYS A 274 6.01 -7.13 -21.34
CA LYS A 274 4.72 -7.51 -21.89
C LYS A 274 3.83 -6.29 -22.15
N LYS A 275 3.80 -5.37 -21.19
CA LYS A 275 3.02 -4.13 -21.23
C LYS A 275 3.82 -3.02 -20.58
N TYR A 276 3.74 -1.84 -21.14
CA TYR A 276 4.34 -0.63 -20.57
C TYR A 276 3.32 0.51 -20.58
N GLU A 277 3.27 1.23 -19.49
CA GLU A 277 2.47 2.43 -19.33
C GLU A 277 3.29 3.50 -18.61
N ASN A 278 3.20 4.73 -19.12
CA ASN A 278 3.80 5.90 -18.48
C ASN A 278 2.69 6.90 -18.14
N ALA A 279 2.73 7.43 -16.92
CA ALA A 279 1.77 8.41 -16.45
C ALA A 279 2.46 9.65 -15.90
N LEU A 280 1.79 10.79 -16.05
CA LEU A 280 2.24 12.09 -15.55
C LEU A 280 1.79 12.37 -14.11
N SER A 281 0.88 11.57 -13.56
CA SER A 281 0.41 11.73 -12.17
C SER A 281 -0.12 10.42 -11.61
N GLU A 282 -0.09 10.29 -10.28
CA GLU A 282 -0.63 9.10 -9.57
C GLU A 282 -2.13 8.89 -9.79
N ASN A 283 -2.88 9.95 -10.09
CA ASN A 283 -4.34 9.89 -10.21
C ASN A 283 -4.85 9.15 -11.45
N THR A 284 -3.97 8.73 -12.37
CA THR A 284 -4.37 8.07 -13.63
C THR A 284 -4.32 6.56 -13.56
N PHE A 285 -3.79 5.97 -12.48
CA PHE A 285 -3.66 4.53 -12.36
C PHE A 285 -4.23 4.01 -11.04
N GLN A 286 -5.13 3.06 -11.16
CA GLN A 286 -5.46 2.20 -10.04
C GLN A 286 -4.25 1.30 -9.76
N ASP A 287 -3.86 1.19 -8.49
CA ASP A 287 -2.71 0.40 -8.10
C ASP A 287 -2.89 -1.06 -8.54
N PHE A 288 -1.93 -1.58 -9.33
CA PHE A 288 -1.90 -2.96 -9.81
C PHE A 288 -3.10 -3.44 -10.65
N GLU A 289 -4.03 -2.59 -11.05
CA GLU A 289 -5.04 -2.92 -12.06
C GLU A 289 -4.44 -2.74 -13.47
N TRP A 290 -4.43 -3.84 -14.23
CA TRP A 290 -3.85 -3.93 -15.57
C TRP A 290 -4.85 -4.50 -16.56
#